data_61a87b06dfe428205d637bac455b872b
#
_entry.id   61a87b06dfe428205d637bac455b872b
#
_cell.length_a   1.000
_cell.length_b   1.000
_cell.length_c   1.000
_cell.angle_alpha   90.00
_cell.angle_beta   90.00
_cell.angle_gamma   90.00
#
_symmetry.space_group_name_H-M   'P 1'
#
loop_
_entity.id
_entity.type
_entity.pdbx_description
1 polymer ?
#
loop_
_entity_poly.entity_id
_entity_poly.type
_entity_poly.pdbx_seq_one_letter_code
_entity_poly.pdbx_strand_id
1 'polypeptide(L)'
;VSNCKYHTSGHIYFSLKDESGAIACVMFAGERRTGLTFRMQEGQKVIVLGSVSVYERDGRYQLYAREILPDGEGDLYRRYEQLKRELEEMGMFSAEYKQPIPFYNRKIGIVTAPTGAAICDIMNISRRRNPYVQLILYPALVQGEQAAESIVKGIQTLDAYGVDVMIVGRGGGSIEDLWAFNEEIVARAIFECRTPVISAVGHETDTTIADYVADLRAPTPSAAAELAVVDYRQLVESVRIFKNQLADRVEQKIVRNRDRARYLQARLLQASPQYQLREKRQYAADLNDKMRQAFSDKVKGRRHRLALYAERLDGCSPLKKLQQGYSYTESPDGKALTSITQVKEGDAVTIHVTDGTVVARTEGIRSLERNG
;
A
#
# COMPACT_ATOMS: atom_id res chain seq x y z
N VAL A 1 -46.10 -9.67 44.51
CA VAL A 1 -46.16 -11.13 44.38
C VAL A 1 -46.13 -11.77 45.74
N SER A 2 -47.00 -12.77 45.94
CA SER A 2 -46.98 -13.59 47.14
C SER A 2 -47.35 -15.04 46.78
N ASN A 3 -46.95 -16.02 47.63
CA ASN A 3 -47.22 -17.44 47.38
C ASN A 3 -46.72 -17.96 46.03
N CYS A 4 -45.57 -17.53 45.56
CA CYS A 4 -45.05 -17.93 44.24
C CYS A 4 -44.52 -19.38 44.26
N LYS A 5 -45.15 -20.26 43.48
CA LYS A 5 -44.80 -21.70 43.39
C LYS A 5 -44.57 -22.09 41.93
N TYR A 6 -43.34 -22.55 41.64
CA TYR A 6 -43.01 -23.16 40.35
C TYR A 6 -43.36 -24.65 40.39
N HIS A 7 -44.39 -25.06 39.66
CA HIS A 7 -44.85 -26.45 39.64
C HIS A 7 -44.02 -27.31 38.69
N THR A 8 -43.90 -28.60 38.96
CA THR A 8 -43.14 -29.56 38.12
C THR A 8 -43.68 -29.67 36.69
N SER A 9 -44.98 -29.38 36.46
CA SER A 9 -45.58 -29.25 35.13
C SER A 9 -45.17 -28.04 34.32
N GLY A 10 -44.29 -27.16 34.87
CA GLY A 10 -43.86 -25.95 34.23
C GLY A 10 -44.76 -24.73 34.46
N HIS A 11 -45.94 -24.90 35.06
CA HIS A 11 -46.85 -23.80 35.41
C HIS A 11 -46.34 -23.04 36.63
N ILE A 12 -46.65 -21.73 36.72
CA ILE A 12 -46.34 -20.90 37.87
C ILE A 12 -47.64 -20.44 38.49
N TYR A 13 -47.79 -20.73 39.79
CA TYR A 13 -48.92 -20.28 40.59
C TYR A 13 -48.44 -19.20 41.56
N PHE A 14 -49.12 -18.06 41.60
CA PHE A 14 -48.77 -16.97 42.50
C PHE A 14 -50.01 -16.14 42.83
N SER A 15 -49.92 -15.24 43.79
CA SER A 15 -50.96 -14.29 44.11
C SER A 15 -50.44 -12.87 43.96
N LEU A 16 -51.19 -12.00 43.32
CA LEU A 16 -50.97 -10.58 43.35
C LEU A 16 -51.78 -9.99 44.52
N LYS A 17 -51.13 -9.13 45.27
CA LYS A 17 -51.73 -8.40 46.37
C LYS A 17 -51.43 -6.91 46.23
N ASP A 18 -52.47 -6.10 46.45
CA ASP A 18 -52.33 -4.65 46.67
C ASP A 18 -52.91 -4.27 48.03
N GLU A 19 -53.08 -2.98 48.28
CA GLU A 19 -53.62 -2.45 49.53
C GLU A 19 -55.10 -2.80 49.73
N SER A 20 -55.82 -3.13 48.64
CA SER A 20 -57.25 -3.33 48.60
C SER A 20 -57.69 -4.79 48.45
N GLY A 21 -56.82 -5.69 47.97
CA GLY A 21 -57.20 -7.06 47.71
C GLY A 21 -56.11 -8.02 47.30
N ALA A 22 -56.50 -9.26 47.01
CA ALA A 22 -55.60 -10.28 46.48
C ALA A 22 -56.30 -11.09 45.39
N ILE A 23 -55.61 -11.35 44.28
CA ILE A 23 -56.09 -12.21 43.22
C ILE A 23 -55.14 -13.37 42.98
N ALA A 24 -55.68 -14.59 42.81
CA ALA A 24 -54.88 -15.75 42.41
C ALA A 24 -54.50 -15.66 40.94
N CYS A 25 -53.23 -15.97 40.63
CA CYS A 25 -52.69 -15.90 39.27
C CYS A 25 -52.10 -17.24 38.87
N VAL A 26 -52.22 -17.55 37.59
CA VAL A 26 -51.54 -18.70 36.99
C VAL A 26 -50.90 -18.29 35.66
N MET A 27 -49.68 -18.72 35.45
CA MET A 27 -48.99 -18.63 34.17
C MET A 27 -48.73 -20.04 33.66
N PHE A 28 -49.24 -20.36 32.48
CA PHE A 28 -49.02 -21.67 31.89
C PHE A 28 -47.64 -21.84 31.31
N ALA A 29 -47.16 -23.09 31.25
CA ALA A 29 -45.82 -23.42 30.78
C ALA A 29 -45.55 -22.93 29.33
N GLY A 30 -46.58 -22.86 28.47
CA GLY A 30 -46.45 -22.35 27.10
C GLY A 30 -46.13 -20.86 27.05
N GLU A 31 -46.77 -20.05 27.89
CA GLU A 31 -46.59 -18.60 27.96
C GLU A 31 -45.30 -18.19 28.68
N ARG A 32 -44.80 -19.08 29.57
CA ARG A 32 -43.62 -18.80 30.39
C ARG A 32 -42.34 -18.55 29.57
N ARG A 33 -42.21 -19.20 28.40
CA ARG A 33 -40.99 -19.09 27.55
C ARG A 33 -40.81 -17.69 26.94
N THR A 34 -41.90 -17.03 26.64
CA THR A 34 -41.93 -15.73 25.98
C THR A 34 -42.36 -14.59 26.91
N GLY A 35 -43.17 -14.92 27.92
CA GLY A 35 -43.80 -13.92 28.80
C GLY A 35 -43.15 -13.75 30.17
N LEU A 36 -42.07 -14.46 30.51
CA LEU A 36 -41.34 -14.30 31.79
C LEU A 36 -39.84 -14.43 31.58
N THR A 37 -39.15 -13.31 31.65
CA THR A 37 -37.69 -13.22 31.41
C THR A 37 -36.84 -13.32 32.71
N PHE A 38 -37.49 -13.25 33.86
CA PHE A 38 -36.86 -13.28 35.18
C PHE A 38 -37.46 -14.32 36.11
N ARG A 39 -36.83 -14.56 37.27
CA ARG A 39 -37.35 -15.45 38.30
C ARG A 39 -38.07 -14.62 39.35
N MET A 40 -39.41 -14.74 39.44
CA MET A 40 -40.23 -14.03 40.45
C MET A 40 -39.84 -14.46 41.86
N GLN A 41 -39.79 -13.50 42.76
CA GLN A 41 -39.55 -13.67 44.21
C GLN A 41 -40.75 -13.15 45.01
N GLU A 42 -40.90 -13.68 46.21
CA GLU A 42 -41.94 -13.16 47.13
C GLU A 42 -41.63 -11.70 47.53
N GLY A 43 -42.70 -10.88 47.61
CA GLY A 43 -42.57 -9.45 47.88
C GLY A 43 -42.29 -8.57 46.68
N GLN A 44 -41.92 -9.15 45.52
CA GLN A 44 -41.60 -8.40 44.32
C GLN A 44 -42.83 -7.72 43.74
N LYS A 45 -42.77 -6.46 43.33
CA LYS A 45 -43.79 -5.77 42.53
C LYS A 45 -43.63 -6.14 41.09
N VAL A 46 -44.76 -6.47 40.45
CA VAL A 46 -44.82 -6.88 39.02
C VAL A 46 -46.02 -6.29 38.33
N ILE A 47 -45.88 -6.04 37.03
CA ILE A 47 -46.97 -5.72 36.12
C ILE A 47 -47.33 -7.01 35.38
N VAL A 48 -48.56 -7.41 35.41
CA VAL A 48 -49.02 -8.65 34.74
C VAL A 48 -50.04 -8.33 33.65
N LEU A 49 -49.69 -8.72 32.44
CA LEU A 49 -50.65 -8.73 31.32
C LEU A 49 -51.32 -10.11 31.24
N GLY A 50 -52.63 -10.14 31.29
CA GLY A 50 -53.37 -11.38 31.25
C GLY A 50 -54.89 -11.19 31.13
N SER A 51 -55.62 -12.29 31.22
CA SER A 51 -57.10 -12.29 31.24
C SER A 51 -57.62 -12.79 32.56
N VAL A 52 -58.61 -12.09 33.11
CA VAL A 52 -59.29 -12.53 34.31
C VAL A 52 -60.47 -13.43 33.90
N SER A 53 -60.53 -14.61 34.49
CA SER A 53 -61.66 -15.55 34.29
C SER A 53 -62.09 -16.22 35.63
N VAL A 54 -63.22 -16.82 35.63
CA VAL A 54 -63.71 -17.59 36.80
C VAL A 54 -63.21 -19.02 36.70
N TYR A 55 -62.54 -19.51 37.75
CA TYR A 55 -62.15 -20.92 37.81
C TYR A 55 -63.34 -21.76 38.21
N GLU A 56 -63.86 -22.55 37.27
CA GLU A 56 -65.22 -23.23 37.38
C GLU A 56 -65.32 -24.15 38.58
N ARG A 57 -64.24 -24.78 39.07
CA ARG A 57 -64.28 -25.71 40.20
C ARG A 57 -64.52 -25.05 41.55
N ASP A 58 -64.01 -23.84 41.75
CA ASP A 58 -64.06 -23.16 43.05
C ASP A 58 -64.82 -21.83 42.99
N GLY A 59 -65.29 -21.42 41.80
CA GLY A 59 -66.04 -20.19 41.59
C GLY A 59 -65.28 -18.88 41.91
N ARG A 60 -63.92 -18.96 41.91
CA ARG A 60 -63.09 -17.83 42.25
C ARG A 60 -62.53 -17.15 41.00
N TYR A 61 -62.34 -15.82 41.06
CA TYR A 61 -61.62 -15.07 40.01
C TYR A 61 -60.17 -15.45 40.02
N GLN A 62 -59.62 -15.73 38.86
CA GLN A 62 -58.23 -16.05 38.64
C GLN A 62 -57.69 -15.27 37.45
N LEU A 63 -56.48 -14.72 37.56
CA LEU A 63 -55.75 -14.06 36.48
C LEU A 63 -54.88 -15.08 35.75
N TYR A 64 -55.09 -15.23 34.46
CA TYR A 64 -54.30 -16.04 33.57
C TYR A 64 -53.23 -15.13 32.94
N ALA A 65 -52.02 -15.18 33.49
CA ALA A 65 -50.90 -14.34 33.07
C ALA A 65 -50.32 -14.80 31.74
N ARG A 66 -50.17 -13.89 30.80
CA ARG A 66 -49.47 -14.09 29.52
C ARG A 66 -48.08 -13.52 29.56
N GLU A 67 -47.91 -12.33 30.18
CA GLU A 67 -46.65 -11.63 30.29
C GLU A 67 -46.53 -11.04 31.69
N ILE A 68 -45.33 -11.13 32.30
CA ILE A 68 -45.04 -10.60 33.61
C ILE A 68 -43.76 -9.78 33.53
N LEU A 69 -43.87 -8.52 33.86
CA LEU A 69 -42.73 -7.56 33.90
C LEU A 69 -42.50 -7.10 35.34
N PRO A 70 -41.28 -6.82 35.76
CA PRO A 70 -41.00 -6.17 37.04
C PRO A 70 -41.63 -4.77 37.07
N ASP A 71 -42.31 -4.43 38.21
CA ASP A 71 -42.83 -3.08 38.41
C ASP A 71 -41.68 -2.17 38.85
N GLY A 72 -41.37 -1.19 38.02
CA GLY A 72 -40.20 -0.27 38.18
C GLY A 72 -39.35 -0.19 36.90
N GLU A 73 -39.18 -1.26 36.15
CA GLU A 73 -38.49 -1.19 34.86
C GLU A 73 -39.21 -0.30 33.86
N GLY A 74 -40.56 -0.34 33.83
CA GLY A 74 -41.35 0.50 32.93
C GLY A 74 -41.30 1.98 33.25
N ASP A 75 -41.16 2.36 34.54
CA ASP A 75 -41.04 3.77 34.94
C ASP A 75 -39.58 4.30 34.71
N LEU A 76 -38.60 3.47 35.01
CA LEU A 76 -37.23 3.76 34.72
C LEU A 76 -36.97 3.91 33.19
N TYR A 77 -37.55 3.01 32.39
CA TYR A 77 -37.46 3.09 30.95
C TYR A 77 -38.13 4.34 30.37
N ARG A 78 -39.29 4.74 30.88
CA ARG A 78 -39.92 6.00 30.45
C ARG A 78 -39.09 7.23 30.81
N ARG A 79 -38.49 7.29 32.02
CA ARG A 79 -37.60 8.37 32.44
C ARG A 79 -36.35 8.43 31.56
N TYR A 80 -35.81 7.26 31.22
CA TYR A 80 -34.68 7.17 30.30
C TYR A 80 -35.03 7.72 28.91
N GLU A 81 -36.12 7.30 28.31
CA GLU A 81 -36.56 7.76 27.01
C GLU A 81 -36.91 9.26 26.98
N GLN A 82 -37.50 9.75 28.05
CA GLN A 82 -37.80 11.16 28.19
C GLN A 82 -36.51 11.99 28.27
N LEU A 83 -35.62 11.64 29.16
CA LEU A 83 -34.32 12.36 29.32
C LEU A 83 -33.48 12.27 28.08
N LYS A 84 -33.47 11.14 27.40
CA LYS A 84 -32.76 10.97 26.11
C LYS A 84 -33.27 11.96 25.08
N ARG A 85 -34.61 12.11 24.92
CA ARG A 85 -35.18 13.10 23.99
C ARG A 85 -34.83 14.53 24.36
N GLU A 86 -34.95 14.88 25.65
CA GLU A 86 -34.61 16.22 26.13
C GLU A 86 -33.17 16.60 25.84
N LEU A 87 -32.21 15.69 26.09
CA LEU A 87 -30.79 15.93 25.83
C LEU A 87 -30.43 15.91 24.34
N GLU A 88 -31.17 15.11 23.54
CA GLU A 88 -31.04 15.09 22.07
C GLU A 88 -31.54 16.40 21.47
N GLU A 89 -32.69 16.94 21.94
CA GLU A 89 -33.24 18.24 21.52
C GLU A 89 -32.31 19.40 21.91
N MET A 90 -31.59 19.28 23.05
CA MET A 90 -30.54 20.22 23.45
C MET A 90 -29.25 20.10 22.60
N GLY A 91 -29.15 19.07 21.72
CA GLY A 91 -28.02 18.84 20.85
C GLY A 91 -26.82 18.20 21.53
N MET A 92 -26.92 17.69 22.77
CA MET A 92 -25.81 17.15 23.55
C MET A 92 -25.19 15.87 22.96
N PHE A 93 -25.89 15.22 22.03
CA PHE A 93 -25.39 14.01 21.34
C PHE A 93 -24.75 14.33 19.98
N SER A 94 -24.74 15.60 19.57
CA SER A 94 -24.19 16.00 18.27
C SER A 94 -22.71 15.70 18.17
N ALA A 95 -22.29 15.16 17.01
CA ALA A 95 -20.89 14.89 16.72
C ALA A 95 -19.99 16.13 16.71
N GLU A 96 -20.59 17.32 16.58
CA GLU A 96 -19.86 18.60 16.57
C GLU A 96 -19.24 18.93 17.93
N TYR A 97 -19.82 18.45 19.03
CA TYR A 97 -19.31 18.68 20.38
C TYR A 97 -18.35 17.59 20.85
N LYS A 98 -18.25 16.46 20.11
CA LYS A 98 -17.38 15.35 20.49
C LYS A 98 -15.92 15.66 20.19
N GLN A 99 -15.09 15.51 21.21
CA GLN A 99 -13.66 15.74 21.13
C GLN A 99 -12.95 14.48 20.60
N PRO A 100 -11.94 14.63 19.71
CA PRO A 100 -11.16 13.49 19.26
C PRO A 100 -10.28 12.96 20.40
N ILE A 101 -10.23 11.65 20.56
CA ILE A 101 -9.31 11.02 21.53
C ILE A 101 -7.87 11.22 21.04
N PRO A 102 -6.96 11.78 21.86
CA PRO A 102 -5.58 12.00 21.48
C PRO A 102 -4.87 10.67 21.16
N PHE A 103 -4.05 10.67 20.14
CA PHE A 103 -3.34 9.45 19.70
C PHE A 103 -2.37 8.92 20.76
N TYR A 104 -1.69 9.80 21.51
CA TYR A 104 -0.72 9.42 22.51
C TYR A 104 -1.05 10.05 23.87
N ASN A 105 -1.56 9.22 24.78
CA ASN A 105 -1.96 9.64 26.10
C ASN A 105 -0.89 9.22 27.12
N ARG A 106 -0.45 10.17 27.91
CA ARG A 106 0.52 9.96 29.01
C ARG A 106 -0.17 9.71 30.34
N LYS A 107 -1.29 10.42 30.57
CA LYS A 107 -2.08 10.37 31.81
C LYS A 107 -3.51 9.99 31.43
N ILE A 108 -3.97 8.87 31.91
CA ILE A 108 -5.35 8.39 31.68
C ILE A 108 -6.09 8.43 33.00
N GLY A 109 -7.15 9.22 33.06
CA GLY A 109 -8.08 9.27 34.20
C GLY A 109 -9.02 8.09 34.15
N ILE A 110 -9.36 7.52 35.27
CA ILE A 110 -10.28 6.40 35.39
C ILE A 110 -11.28 6.69 36.50
N VAL A 111 -12.56 6.77 36.14
CA VAL A 111 -13.67 6.92 37.11
C VAL A 111 -14.39 5.58 37.16
N THR A 112 -14.10 4.78 38.19
CA THR A 112 -14.71 3.46 38.40
C THR A 112 -14.57 3.03 39.86
N ALA A 113 -15.19 1.90 40.23
CA ALA A 113 -15.00 1.31 41.55
C ALA A 113 -13.52 0.92 41.78
N PRO A 114 -12.96 1.16 42.97
CA PRO A 114 -11.56 0.85 43.30
C PRO A 114 -11.27 -0.66 43.29
N THR A 115 -12.29 -1.46 43.47
CA THR A 115 -12.24 -2.93 43.52
C THR A 115 -13.22 -3.48 42.51
N GLY A 116 -12.76 -4.35 41.61
CA GLY A 116 -13.62 -4.99 40.59
C GLY A 116 -12.89 -5.39 39.34
N ALA A 117 -13.61 -6.03 38.45
CA ALA A 117 -13.06 -6.51 37.18
C ALA A 117 -12.64 -5.35 36.26
N ALA A 118 -13.43 -4.27 36.20
CA ALA A 118 -13.20 -3.15 35.29
C ALA A 118 -11.81 -2.50 35.47
N ILE A 119 -11.44 -2.17 36.69
CA ILE A 119 -10.12 -1.54 36.97
C ILE A 119 -8.97 -2.52 36.67
N CYS A 120 -9.14 -3.81 37.04
CA CYS A 120 -8.14 -4.84 36.73
C CYS A 120 -7.94 -5.01 35.23
N ASP A 121 -9.01 -5.03 34.45
CA ASP A 121 -8.97 -5.13 33.00
C ASP A 121 -8.26 -3.93 32.36
N ILE A 122 -8.64 -2.73 32.77
CA ILE A 122 -7.98 -1.48 32.29
C ILE A 122 -6.48 -1.53 32.59
N MET A 123 -6.10 -1.90 33.81
CA MET A 123 -4.69 -1.98 34.22
C MET A 123 -3.92 -3.02 33.39
N ASN A 124 -4.49 -4.21 33.20
CA ASN A 124 -3.86 -5.30 32.47
C ASN A 124 -3.65 -4.93 30.99
N ILE A 125 -4.67 -4.38 30.34
CA ILE A 125 -4.60 -3.93 28.95
C ILE A 125 -3.58 -2.79 28.80
N SER A 126 -3.68 -1.79 29.65
CA SER A 126 -2.78 -0.63 29.62
C SER A 126 -1.31 -1.05 29.76
N ARG A 127 -1.01 -1.90 30.75
CA ARG A 127 0.36 -2.39 30.99
C ARG A 127 0.89 -3.21 29.82
N ARG A 128 0.03 -4.00 29.17
CA ARG A 128 0.40 -4.81 28.00
C ARG A 128 0.73 -3.95 26.80
N ARG A 129 -0.08 -2.89 26.54
CA ARG A 129 0.05 -2.03 25.36
C ARG A 129 1.12 -0.96 25.55
N ASN A 130 1.11 -0.27 26.69
CA ASN A 130 2.07 0.79 27.00
C ASN A 130 2.40 0.82 28.50
N PRO A 131 3.52 0.25 28.94
CA PRO A 131 3.90 0.26 30.36
C PRO A 131 4.30 1.64 30.90
N TYR A 132 4.41 2.65 30.05
CA TYR A 132 4.83 4.00 30.41
C TYR A 132 3.65 4.95 30.62
N VAL A 133 2.41 4.52 30.39
CA VAL A 133 1.22 5.33 30.64
C VAL A 133 0.95 5.39 32.15
N GLN A 134 0.60 6.57 32.64
CA GLN A 134 0.18 6.78 34.01
C GLN A 134 -1.34 6.66 34.08
N LEU A 135 -1.82 5.71 34.90
CA LEU A 135 -3.23 5.56 35.22
C LEU A 135 -3.55 6.30 36.54
N ILE A 136 -4.56 7.15 36.53
CA ILE A 136 -4.98 7.95 37.66
C ILE A 136 -6.43 7.56 37.98
N LEU A 137 -6.60 6.78 39.06
CA LEU A 137 -7.91 6.30 39.48
C LEU A 137 -8.56 7.31 40.45
N TYR A 138 -9.76 7.72 40.10
CA TYR A 138 -10.70 8.28 41.07
C TYR A 138 -11.64 7.15 41.55
N PRO A 139 -11.61 6.79 42.84
CA PRO A 139 -12.45 5.72 43.38
C PRO A 139 -13.89 6.20 43.52
N ALA A 140 -14.72 5.86 42.50
CA ALA A 140 -16.13 6.26 42.49
C ALA A 140 -17.05 5.12 42.94
N LEU A 141 -18.15 5.48 43.57
CA LEU A 141 -19.33 4.60 43.65
C LEU A 141 -19.97 4.55 42.28
N VAL A 142 -20.16 3.37 41.73
CA VAL A 142 -20.73 3.17 40.37
C VAL A 142 -22.10 2.49 40.41
N GLN A 143 -22.67 2.27 41.59
CA GLN A 143 -24.00 1.71 41.84
C GLN A 143 -24.58 2.25 43.16
N GLY A 144 -25.90 2.26 43.26
CA GLY A 144 -26.64 2.81 44.41
C GLY A 144 -26.96 4.30 44.26
N GLU A 145 -27.73 4.85 45.21
CA GLU A 145 -28.31 6.21 45.11
C GLU A 145 -27.27 7.34 45.02
N GLN A 146 -26.09 7.18 45.61
CA GLN A 146 -25.03 8.20 45.63
C GLN A 146 -24.03 8.02 44.44
N ALA A 147 -24.26 7.07 43.58
CA ALA A 147 -23.32 6.76 42.48
C ALA A 147 -23.20 7.91 41.49
N ALA A 148 -24.29 8.53 41.09
CA ALA A 148 -24.29 9.63 40.11
C ALA A 148 -23.45 10.82 40.61
N GLU A 149 -23.63 11.24 41.87
CA GLU A 149 -22.83 12.34 42.48
C GLU A 149 -21.34 11.96 42.57
N SER A 150 -21.05 10.71 42.96
CA SER A 150 -19.67 10.22 43.04
C SER A 150 -18.97 10.22 41.67
N ILE A 151 -19.67 9.81 40.62
CA ILE A 151 -19.16 9.85 39.24
C ILE A 151 -18.89 11.28 38.79
N VAL A 152 -19.85 12.21 39.02
CA VAL A 152 -19.68 13.64 38.70
C VAL A 152 -18.44 14.22 39.37
N LYS A 153 -18.28 14.00 40.70
CA LYS A 153 -17.09 14.45 41.42
C LYS A 153 -15.80 13.86 40.83
N GLY A 154 -15.84 12.59 40.41
CA GLY A 154 -14.71 11.92 39.75
C GLY A 154 -14.33 12.60 38.47
N ILE A 155 -15.31 12.86 37.58
CA ILE A 155 -15.10 13.54 36.31
C ILE A 155 -14.49 14.92 36.53
N GLN A 156 -15.11 15.74 37.37
CA GLN A 156 -14.64 17.10 37.68
C GLN A 156 -13.23 17.13 38.30
N THR A 157 -12.93 16.18 39.20
CA THR A 157 -11.61 16.09 39.82
C THR A 157 -10.52 15.74 38.85
N LEU A 158 -10.76 14.76 37.96
CA LEU A 158 -9.79 14.34 36.96
C LEU A 158 -9.64 15.37 35.84
N ASP A 159 -10.70 16.06 35.45
CA ASP A 159 -10.64 17.16 34.51
C ASP A 159 -9.78 18.32 35.05
N ALA A 160 -10.00 18.71 36.32
CA ALA A 160 -9.18 19.71 36.98
C ALA A 160 -7.72 19.25 37.17
N TYR A 161 -7.46 17.96 37.34
CA TYR A 161 -6.11 17.40 37.45
C TYR A 161 -5.35 17.45 36.11
N GLY A 162 -6.04 17.53 34.99
CA GLY A 162 -5.46 17.61 33.63
C GLY A 162 -4.92 16.27 33.16
N VAL A 163 -5.79 15.28 33.02
CA VAL A 163 -5.52 14.03 32.34
C VAL A 163 -5.70 14.21 30.82
N ASP A 164 -5.06 13.37 29.99
CA ASP A 164 -5.13 13.49 28.54
C ASP A 164 -6.43 12.90 27.96
N VAL A 165 -6.95 11.86 28.63
CA VAL A 165 -8.23 11.19 28.32
C VAL A 165 -8.78 10.57 29.58
N MET A 166 -10.10 10.45 29.67
CA MET A 166 -10.79 9.89 30.82
C MET A 166 -11.61 8.66 30.40
N ILE A 167 -11.54 7.61 31.18
CA ILE A 167 -12.40 6.42 31.05
C ILE A 167 -13.40 6.46 32.19
N VAL A 168 -14.69 6.54 31.85
CA VAL A 168 -15.79 6.50 32.82
C VAL A 168 -16.57 5.21 32.57
N GLY A 169 -16.62 4.34 33.57
CA GLY A 169 -17.28 3.07 33.33
C GLY A 169 -17.34 2.15 34.53
N ARG A 170 -17.98 1.00 34.31
CA ARG A 170 -18.08 -0.06 35.31
C ARG A 170 -17.96 -1.43 34.65
N GLY A 171 -17.77 -2.47 35.43
CA GLY A 171 -17.97 -3.84 35.00
C GLY A 171 -19.46 -4.17 34.78
N GLY A 172 -19.77 -5.28 34.18
CA GLY A 172 -21.13 -5.73 33.92
C GLY A 172 -22.00 -5.75 35.18
N GLY A 173 -23.32 -5.68 35.00
CA GLY A 173 -24.34 -5.67 36.06
C GLY A 173 -25.75 -5.60 35.44
N SER A 174 -26.78 -5.52 36.31
CA SER A 174 -28.14 -5.34 35.87
C SER A 174 -28.41 -3.92 35.36
N ILE A 175 -29.54 -3.73 34.64
CA ILE A 175 -29.94 -2.41 34.12
C ILE A 175 -30.12 -1.38 35.26
N GLU A 176 -30.58 -1.83 36.43
CA GLU A 176 -30.73 -1.03 37.63
C GLU A 176 -29.40 -0.53 38.15
N ASP A 177 -28.35 -1.34 38.07
CA ASP A 177 -27.00 -0.99 38.42
C ASP A 177 -26.35 0.05 37.49
N LEU A 178 -26.83 0.12 36.25
CA LEU A 178 -26.35 1.08 35.23
C LEU A 178 -27.06 2.43 35.33
N TRP A 179 -28.13 2.53 36.18
CA TRP A 179 -29.02 3.68 36.20
C TRP A 179 -28.28 4.99 36.50
N ALA A 180 -27.28 4.97 37.37
CA ALA A 180 -26.49 6.16 37.70
C ALA A 180 -25.87 6.86 36.47
N PHE A 181 -25.60 6.10 35.40
CA PHE A 181 -25.08 6.64 34.14
C PHE A 181 -26.17 7.17 33.19
N ASN A 182 -27.45 7.03 33.60
CA ASN A 182 -28.60 7.61 32.91
C ASN A 182 -29.09 8.90 33.59
N GLU A 183 -28.42 9.35 34.63
CA GLU A 183 -28.78 10.58 35.36
C GLU A 183 -28.28 11.82 34.60
N GLU A 184 -29.13 12.87 34.54
CA GLU A 184 -28.84 14.13 33.85
C GLU A 184 -27.52 14.79 34.33
N ILE A 185 -27.28 14.73 35.66
CA ILE A 185 -26.09 15.32 36.25
C ILE A 185 -24.78 14.70 35.71
N VAL A 186 -24.79 13.39 35.43
CA VAL A 186 -23.64 12.69 34.83
C VAL A 186 -23.49 13.07 33.37
N ALA A 187 -24.60 13.11 32.61
CA ALA A 187 -24.58 13.57 31.23
C ALA A 187 -24.00 14.98 31.09
N ARG A 188 -24.46 15.91 31.92
CA ARG A 188 -23.94 17.30 31.96
C ARG A 188 -22.45 17.35 32.34
N ALA A 189 -22.04 16.60 33.35
CA ALA A 189 -20.63 16.57 33.77
C ALA A 189 -19.71 16.04 32.64
N ILE A 190 -20.15 15.05 31.87
CA ILE A 190 -19.42 14.56 30.70
C ILE A 190 -19.39 15.63 29.59
N PHE A 191 -20.50 16.27 29.30
CA PHE A 191 -20.62 17.28 28.25
C PHE A 191 -19.75 18.53 28.52
N GLU A 192 -19.71 18.98 29.77
CA GLU A 192 -18.94 20.15 30.20
C GLU A 192 -17.45 19.86 30.40
N CYS A 193 -17.05 18.57 30.35
CA CYS A 193 -15.68 18.15 30.57
C CYS A 193 -14.79 18.62 29.40
N ARG A 194 -13.63 19.21 29.72
CA ARG A 194 -12.62 19.63 28.74
C ARG A 194 -11.75 18.49 28.27
N THR A 195 -11.62 17.47 29.11
CA THR A 195 -10.87 16.26 28.80
C THR A 195 -11.75 15.29 28.02
N PRO A 196 -11.29 14.72 26.89
CA PRO A 196 -12.05 13.71 26.15
C PRO A 196 -12.43 12.52 27.03
N VAL A 197 -13.71 12.12 26.97
CA VAL A 197 -14.27 11.05 27.79
C VAL A 197 -14.63 9.83 26.97
N ILE A 198 -14.13 8.67 27.37
CA ILE A 198 -14.53 7.36 26.84
C ILE A 198 -15.50 6.72 27.83
N SER A 199 -16.73 6.53 27.43
CA SER A 199 -17.71 5.76 28.21
C SER A 199 -17.51 4.27 28.02
N ALA A 200 -17.49 3.51 29.11
CA ALA A 200 -17.35 2.06 29.13
C ALA A 200 -18.32 1.43 30.13
N VAL A 201 -19.61 1.71 29.95
CA VAL A 201 -20.67 1.36 30.88
C VAL A 201 -21.51 0.20 30.37
N GLY A 202 -22.04 0.33 29.16
CA GLY A 202 -23.01 -0.62 28.58
C GLY A 202 -22.35 -1.63 27.66
N HIS A 203 -22.87 -2.87 27.67
CA HIS A 203 -22.59 -3.87 26.62
C HIS A 203 -23.30 -3.46 25.30
N GLU A 204 -23.10 -4.23 24.23
CA GLU A 204 -23.65 -3.90 22.89
C GLU A 204 -25.15 -3.58 22.89
N THR A 205 -25.94 -4.23 23.77
CA THR A 205 -27.40 -4.08 23.87
C THR A 205 -27.87 -2.96 24.81
N ASP A 206 -27.04 -2.53 25.78
CA ASP A 206 -27.46 -1.67 26.89
C ASP A 206 -26.76 -0.30 26.81
N THR A 207 -27.26 0.58 25.94
CA THR A 207 -26.68 1.92 25.79
C THR A 207 -27.22 2.86 26.82
N THR A 208 -26.35 3.52 27.59
CA THR A 208 -26.70 4.53 28.58
C THR A 208 -26.66 5.95 28.00
N ILE A 209 -27.25 6.92 28.73
CA ILE A 209 -27.18 8.34 28.36
C ILE A 209 -25.72 8.82 28.35
N ALA A 210 -24.92 8.37 29.31
CA ALA A 210 -23.47 8.65 29.33
C ALA A 210 -22.76 8.22 28.04
N ASP A 211 -23.18 7.08 27.44
CA ASP A 211 -22.60 6.59 26.18
C ASP A 211 -22.94 7.50 24.98
N TYR A 212 -24.12 8.13 24.98
CA TYR A 212 -24.51 9.08 23.92
C TYR A 212 -23.75 10.40 24.03
N VAL A 213 -23.54 10.88 25.24
CA VAL A 213 -22.88 12.18 25.49
C VAL A 213 -21.36 12.07 25.40
N ALA A 214 -20.76 10.96 25.81
CA ALA A 214 -19.32 10.76 25.77
C ALA A 214 -18.74 10.95 24.36
N ASP A 215 -17.49 11.37 24.29
CA ASP A 215 -16.78 11.57 23.03
C ASP A 215 -16.61 10.26 22.25
N LEU A 216 -16.38 9.17 22.99
CA LEU A 216 -16.27 7.83 22.41
C LEU A 216 -16.95 6.79 23.33
N ARG A 217 -17.70 5.88 22.72
CA ARG A 217 -18.26 4.73 23.42
C ARG A 217 -17.39 3.50 23.22
N ALA A 218 -17.12 2.78 24.30
CA ALA A 218 -16.50 1.45 24.28
C ALA A 218 -17.45 0.41 24.89
N PRO A 219 -17.60 -0.78 24.30
CA PRO A 219 -18.52 -1.79 24.79
C PRO A 219 -18.09 -2.46 26.10
N THR A 220 -16.83 -2.27 26.49
CA THR A 220 -16.26 -2.83 27.73
C THR A 220 -15.13 -1.94 28.25
N PRO A 221 -14.81 -2.02 29.57
CA PRO A 221 -13.63 -1.34 30.13
C PRO A 221 -12.30 -1.73 29.46
N SER A 222 -12.20 -3.00 29.03
CA SER A 222 -11.05 -3.49 28.28
C SER A 222 -10.93 -2.80 26.92
N ALA A 223 -12.02 -2.66 26.18
CA ALA A 223 -12.06 -1.95 24.91
C ALA A 223 -11.74 -0.45 25.07
N ALA A 224 -12.26 0.18 26.14
CA ALA A 224 -11.92 1.56 26.46
C ALA A 224 -10.40 1.75 26.69
N ALA A 225 -9.78 0.84 27.42
CA ALA A 225 -8.34 0.86 27.62
C ALA A 225 -7.56 0.67 26.28
N GLU A 226 -8.06 -0.17 25.39
CA GLU A 226 -7.45 -0.33 24.04
C GLU A 226 -7.53 0.93 23.19
N LEU A 227 -8.64 1.66 23.28
CA LEU A 227 -8.83 2.93 22.58
C LEU A 227 -8.02 4.08 23.18
N ALA A 228 -7.90 4.10 24.52
CA ALA A 228 -7.16 5.15 25.23
C ALA A 228 -5.63 4.96 25.19
N VAL A 229 -5.13 3.73 25.06
CA VAL A 229 -3.70 3.40 25.20
C VAL A 229 -3.12 2.99 23.84
N VAL A 230 -2.16 3.76 23.35
CA VAL A 230 -1.41 3.42 22.13
C VAL A 230 -0.58 2.15 22.34
N ASP A 231 -0.49 1.32 21.31
CA ASP A 231 0.46 0.21 21.33
C ASP A 231 1.89 0.72 21.14
N TYR A 232 2.62 0.79 22.26
CA TYR A 232 3.98 1.31 22.29
C TYR A 232 4.96 0.51 21.42
N ARG A 233 4.76 -0.82 21.30
CA ARG A 233 5.63 -1.66 20.48
C ARG A 233 5.46 -1.33 19.01
N GLN A 234 4.21 -1.19 18.56
CA GLN A 234 3.92 -0.78 17.18
C GLN A 234 4.46 0.63 16.89
N LEU A 235 4.35 1.54 17.86
CA LEU A 235 4.88 2.89 17.72
C LEU A 235 6.40 2.89 17.53
N VAL A 236 7.13 2.16 18.39
CA VAL A 236 8.59 2.04 18.30
C VAL A 236 9.01 1.42 16.97
N GLU A 237 8.32 0.37 16.52
CA GLU A 237 8.63 -0.25 15.23
C GLU A 237 8.36 0.70 14.05
N SER A 238 7.28 1.46 14.10
CA SER A 238 7.00 2.49 13.09
C SER A 238 8.10 3.54 13.02
N VAL A 239 8.57 4.04 14.17
CA VAL A 239 9.69 4.99 14.24
C VAL A 239 10.96 4.38 13.66
N ARG A 240 11.24 3.09 13.94
CA ARG A 240 12.39 2.37 13.38
C ARG A 240 12.31 2.25 11.86
N ILE A 241 11.13 1.90 11.35
CA ILE A 241 10.88 1.84 9.90
C ILE A 241 11.11 3.20 9.24
N PHE A 242 10.56 4.27 9.80
CA PHE A 242 10.77 5.63 9.28
C PHE A 242 12.23 6.05 9.31
N LYS A 243 12.97 5.73 10.39
CA LYS A 243 14.41 5.98 10.47
C LYS A 243 15.19 5.30 9.34
N ASN A 244 14.90 4.02 9.08
CA ASN A 244 15.54 3.27 8.01
C ASN A 244 15.18 3.86 6.64
N GLN A 245 13.91 4.12 6.38
CA GLN A 245 13.46 4.75 5.13
C GLN A 245 14.12 6.11 4.90
N LEU A 246 14.31 6.90 5.95
CA LEU A 246 14.99 8.18 5.85
C LEU A 246 16.47 8.01 5.48
N ALA A 247 17.17 7.07 6.13
CA ALA A 247 18.55 6.73 5.82
C ALA A 247 18.70 6.30 4.35
N ASP A 248 17.87 5.40 3.88
CA ASP A 248 17.87 4.92 2.49
C ASP A 248 17.62 6.07 1.49
N ARG A 249 16.65 6.94 1.78
CA ARG A 249 16.36 8.11 0.92
C ARG A 249 17.54 9.09 0.85
N VAL A 250 18.21 9.31 1.98
CA VAL A 250 19.41 10.18 2.04
C VAL A 250 20.53 9.56 1.22
N GLU A 251 20.79 8.26 1.39
CA GLU A 251 21.82 7.56 0.62
C GLU A 251 21.53 7.59 -0.89
N GLN A 252 20.31 7.28 -1.30
CA GLN A 252 19.89 7.38 -2.70
C GLN A 252 20.09 8.79 -3.27
N LYS A 253 19.78 9.83 -2.49
CA LYS A 253 19.97 11.22 -2.90
C LYS A 253 21.45 11.57 -3.06
N ILE A 254 22.30 11.07 -2.16
CA ILE A 254 23.76 11.25 -2.24
C ILE A 254 24.31 10.56 -3.50
N VAL A 255 23.95 9.29 -3.73
CA VAL A 255 24.37 8.53 -4.92
C VAL A 255 23.95 9.27 -6.19
N ARG A 256 22.68 9.64 -6.31
CA ARG A 256 22.14 10.36 -7.48
C ARG A 256 22.88 11.69 -7.73
N ASN A 257 23.13 12.46 -6.66
CA ASN A 257 23.85 13.73 -6.81
C ASN A 257 25.33 13.52 -7.19
N ARG A 258 25.97 12.48 -6.66
CA ARG A 258 27.33 12.09 -7.03
C ARG A 258 27.44 11.70 -8.52
N ASP A 259 26.49 10.89 -8.99
CA ASP A 259 26.46 10.48 -10.39
C ASP A 259 26.15 11.66 -11.31
N ARG A 260 25.25 12.55 -10.90
CA ARG A 260 24.99 13.79 -11.63
C ARG A 260 26.24 14.69 -11.70
N ALA A 261 26.98 14.81 -10.61
CA ALA A 261 28.20 15.57 -10.58
C ALA A 261 29.26 14.96 -11.51
N ARG A 262 29.45 13.64 -11.49
CA ARG A 262 30.34 12.92 -12.41
C ARG A 262 29.96 13.12 -13.87
N TYR A 263 28.66 12.98 -14.16
CA TYR A 263 28.15 13.22 -15.51
C TYR A 263 28.41 14.65 -15.99
N LEU A 264 28.15 15.65 -15.16
CA LEU A 264 28.41 17.05 -15.50
C LEU A 264 29.92 17.34 -15.66
N GLN A 265 30.75 16.73 -14.83
CA GLN A 265 32.23 16.83 -14.94
C GLN A 265 32.72 16.23 -16.27
N ALA A 266 32.23 15.05 -16.66
CA ALA A 266 32.56 14.43 -17.94
C ALA A 266 32.14 15.32 -19.13
N ARG A 267 30.92 15.85 -19.10
CA ARG A 267 30.44 16.81 -20.12
C ARG A 267 31.27 18.06 -20.19
N LEU A 268 31.69 18.61 -19.04
CA LEU A 268 32.52 19.80 -18.99
C LEU A 268 33.92 19.52 -19.63
N LEU A 269 34.51 18.36 -19.35
CA LEU A 269 35.76 17.94 -19.96
C LEU A 269 35.64 17.80 -21.48
N GLN A 270 34.59 17.18 -21.99
CA GLN A 270 34.31 17.05 -23.43
C GLN A 270 34.03 18.41 -24.09
N ALA A 271 33.36 19.32 -23.42
CA ALA A 271 33.09 20.65 -23.92
C ALA A 271 34.31 21.60 -23.80
N SER A 272 35.38 21.19 -23.11
CA SER A 272 36.51 22.05 -22.89
C SER A 272 37.24 22.39 -24.23
N PRO A 273 37.67 23.63 -24.44
CA PRO A 273 38.38 24.00 -25.65
C PRO A 273 39.65 23.18 -25.90
N GLN A 274 40.34 22.77 -24.83
CA GLN A 274 41.49 21.89 -24.92
C GLN A 274 41.20 20.52 -25.48
N TYR A 275 40.07 19.90 -25.05
CA TYR A 275 39.67 18.61 -25.56
C TYR A 275 39.24 18.70 -27.03
N GLN A 276 38.44 19.69 -27.39
CA GLN A 276 38.03 19.93 -28.77
C GLN A 276 39.24 20.22 -29.68
N LEU A 277 40.21 20.98 -29.20
CA LEU A 277 41.42 21.26 -29.97
C LEU A 277 42.25 19.99 -30.18
N ARG A 278 42.39 19.16 -29.16
CA ARG A 278 43.10 17.87 -29.27
C ARG A 278 42.42 16.94 -30.27
N GLU A 279 41.11 16.82 -30.24
CA GLU A 279 40.34 16.00 -31.17
C GLU A 279 40.50 16.51 -32.61
N LYS A 280 40.38 17.83 -32.81
CA LYS A 280 40.59 18.45 -34.13
C LYS A 280 42.01 18.27 -34.67
N ARG A 281 43.03 18.34 -33.81
CA ARG A 281 44.42 18.06 -34.19
C ARG A 281 44.61 16.59 -34.60
N GLN A 282 44.07 15.66 -33.86
CA GLN A 282 44.12 14.25 -34.22
C GLN A 282 43.44 13.99 -35.57
N TYR A 283 42.24 14.53 -35.76
CA TYR A 283 41.52 14.42 -37.03
C TYR A 283 42.33 15.01 -38.20
N ALA A 284 42.99 16.15 -38.01
CA ALA A 284 43.83 16.73 -39.04
C ALA A 284 45.05 15.87 -39.35
N ALA A 285 45.69 15.24 -38.35
CA ALA A 285 46.78 14.30 -38.56
C ALA A 285 46.36 13.07 -39.34
N ASP A 286 45.23 12.44 -38.93
CA ASP A 286 44.68 11.27 -39.64
C ASP A 286 44.30 11.58 -41.10
N LEU A 287 43.75 12.77 -41.34
CA LEU A 287 43.44 13.24 -42.68
C LEU A 287 44.69 13.44 -43.54
N ASN A 288 45.73 14.02 -42.96
CA ASN A 288 47.05 14.21 -43.64
C ASN A 288 47.65 12.84 -44.03
N ASP A 289 47.64 11.87 -43.14
CA ASP A 289 48.16 10.52 -43.41
C ASP A 289 47.36 9.83 -44.51
N LYS A 290 46.00 9.91 -44.48
CA LYS A 290 45.15 9.39 -45.56
C LYS A 290 45.44 10.06 -46.89
N MET A 291 45.65 11.37 -46.88
CA MET A 291 45.98 12.12 -48.08
C MET A 291 47.34 11.70 -48.66
N ARG A 292 48.37 11.55 -47.83
CA ARG A 292 49.68 11.04 -48.22
C ARG A 292 49.58 9.64 -48.81
N GLN A 293 48.85 8.75 -48.19
CA GLN A 293 48.63 7.40 -48.63
C GLN A 293 47.99 7.41 -50.06
N ALA A 294 46.84 8.12 -50.17
CA ALA A 294 46.14 8.21 -51.43
C ALA A 294 46.97 8.82 -52.56
N PHE A 295 47.80 9.83 -52.25
CA PHE A 295 48.73 10.40 -53.19
C PHE A 295 49.83 9.40 -53.62
N SER A 296 50.45 8.71 -52.65
CA SER A 296 51.43 7.66 -52.91
C SER A 296 50.88 6.56 -53.85
N ASP A 297 49.67 6.08 -53.53
CA ASP A 297 49.00 5.03 -54.29
C ASP A 297 48.68 5.48 -55.73
N LYS A 298 48.22 6.73 -55.87
CA LYS A 298 48.00 7.36 -57.18
C LYS A 298 49.28 7.47 -58.02
N VAL A 299 50.38 7.90 -57.38
CA VAL A 299 51.70 7.98 -58.05
C VAL A 299 52.20 6.60 -58.43
N LYS A 300 52.14 5.60 -57.54
CA LYS A 300 52.53 4.21 -57.84
C LYS A 300 51.68 3.65 -59.00
N GLY A 301 50.36 3.85 -58.95
CA GLY A 301 49.48 3.38 -60.05
C GLY A 301 49.77 4.06 -61.40
N ARG A 302 50.13 5.35 -61.37
CA ARG A 302 50.56 6.05 -62.59
C ARG A 302 51.92 5.55 -63.13
N ARG A 303 52.91 5.34 -62.24
CA ARG A 303 54.21 4.79 -62.58
C ARG A 303 54.06 3.36 -63.17
N HIS A 304 53.25 2.53 -62.53
CA HIS A 304 52.99 1.17 -63.00
C HIS A 304 52.37 1.19 -64.43
N ARG A 305 51.36 2.05 -64.65
CA ARG A 305 50.75 2.20 -65.97
C ARG A 305 51.76 2.67 -67.01
N LEU A 306 52.62 3.62 -66.64
CA LEU A 306 53.68 4.10 -67.53
C LEU A 306 54.67 2.96 -67.91
N ALA A 307 55.09 2.16 -66.94
CA ALA A 307 55.91 0.99 -67.16
C ALA A 307 55.30 -0.01 -68.13
N LEU A 308 54.00 -0.31 -67.92
CA LEU A 308 53.26 -1.20 -68.83
C LEU A 308 53.17 -0.63 -70.25
N TYR A 309 52.99 0.69 -70.41
CA TYR A 309 52.97 1.30 -71.71
C TYR A 309 54.33 1.25 -72.41
N ALA A 310 55.44 1.52 -71.64
CA ALA A 310 56.80 1.37 -72.13
C ALA A 310 57.10 -0.06 -72.59
N GLU A 311 56.69 -1.04 -71.79
CA GLU A 311 56.88 -2.45 -72.11
C GLU A 311 56.06 -2.87 -73.34
N ARG A 312 54.83 -2.41 -73.51
CA ARG A 312 54.06 -2.61 -74.70
C ARG A 312 54.67 -1.95 -75.91
N LEU A 313 55.17 -0.75 -75.78
CA LEU A 313 55.82 -0.04 -76.88
C LEU A 313 57.11 -0.76 -77.28
N ASP A 314 57.88 -1.21 -76.35
CA ASP A 314 59.08 -2.02 -76.57
C ASP A 314 58.78 -3.36 -77.32
N GLY A 315 57.67 -4.00 -76.86
CA GLY A 315 57.21 -5.24 -77.52
C GLY A 315 56.65 -5.07 -78.95
N CYS A 316 56.27 -3.83 -79.29
CA CYS A 316 55.92 -3.47 -80.69
C CYS A 316 57.09 -3.06 -81.59
N SER A 317 58.28 -2.94 -81.00
CA SER A 317 59.48 -2.53 -81.77
C SER A 317 59.84 -3.58 -82.81
N PRO A 318 59.84 -3.27 -84.12
CA PRO A 318 60.22 -4.23 -85.21
C PRO A 318 61.71 -4.66 -85.06
N LEU A 319 62.56 -3.78 -84.66
CA LEU A 319 64.01 -4.02 -84.39
C LEU A 319 64.27 -5.10 -83.36
N LYS A 320 63.46 -5.09 -82.23
CA LYS A 320 63.58 -6.12 -81.16
C LYS A 320 63.12 -7.48 -81.63
N LYS A 321 62.07 -7.54 -82.46
CA LYS A 321 61.62 -8.78 -83.04
C LYS A 321 62.71 -9.36 -83.98
N LEU A 322 63.38 -8.55 -84.78
CA LEU A 322 64.50 -8.98 -85.59
C LEU A 322 65.68 -9.49 -84.70
N GLN A 323 66.00 -8.84 -83.57
CA GLN A 323 67.04 -9.29 -82.64
C GLN A 323 66.65 -10.65 -81.94
N GLN A 324 65.39 -10.98 -81.82
CA GLN A 324 64.95 -12.22 -81.24
C GLN A 324 64.95 -13.42 -82.28
N GLY A 325 65.47 -13.18 -83.43
CA GLY A 325 65.61 -14.20 -84.49
C GLY A 325 64.45 -14.24 -85.47
N TYR A 326 63.51 -13.29 -85.38
CA TYR A 326 62.47 -13.10 -86.40
C TYR A 326 63.16 -12.34 -87.58
N SER A 327 62.73 -12.65 -88.74
CA SER A 327 63.09 -11.96 -89.95
C SER A 327 61.85 -11.36 -90.67
N TYR A 328 62.06 -10.25 -91.32
CA TYR A 328 61.05 -9.62 -92.13
C TYR A 328 61.43 -9.93 -93.57
N THR A 329 60.53 -10.61 -94.26
CA THR A 329 60.76 -11.06 -95.65
C THR A 329 59.94 -10.23 -96.61
N GLU A 330 60.61 -9.77 -97.67
CA GLU A 330 59.93 -9.07 -98.79
C GLU A 330 59.92 -9.93 -100.05
N SER A 331 58.77 -9.84 -100.74
CA SER A 331 58.53 -10.43 -102.04
C SER A 331 59.38 -9.68 -103.10
N PRO A 332 59.53 -10.22 -104.30
CA PRO A 332 60.26 -9.54 -105.39
C PRO A 332 59.76 -8.14 -105.73
N ASP A 333 58.47 -7.87 -105.40
CA ASP A 333 57.77 -6.58 -105.56
C ASP A 333 58.04 -5.56 -104.44
N GLY A 334 58.91 -5.89 -103.50
CA GLY A 334 59.17 -5.04 -102.31
C GLY A 334 58.13 -4.94 -101.30
N LYS A 335 57.16 -5.85 -101.26
CA LYS A 335 56.09 -5.91 -100.25
C LYS A 335 56.35 -7.00 -99.21
N ALA A 336 55.89 -6.77 -98.00
CA ALA A 336 55.98 -7.78 -96.93
C ALA A 336 55.35 -9.12 -97.33
N LEU A 337 56.10 -10.16 -97.15
CA LEU A 337 55.62 -11.50 -97.42
C LEU A 337 54.82 -12.03 -96.26
N THR A 338 53.53 -12.01 -96.38
CA THR A 338 52.60 -12.43 -95.27
C THR A 338 51.83 -13.69 -95.63
N SER A 339 51.87 -14.12 -96.95
CA SER A 339 51.16 -15.30 -97.41
C SER A 339 52.01 -16.03 -98.49
N ILE A 340 51.93 -17.37 -98.50
CA ILE A 340 52.59 -18.23 -99.50
C ILE A 340 52.10 -17.97 -100.91
N THR A 341 50.93 -17.38 -101.07
CA THR A 341 50.32 -17.05 -102.37
C THR A 341 51.00 -15.87 -103.06
N GLN A 342 51.92 -15.12 -102.33
CA GLN A 342 52.59 -13.94 -102.82
C GLN A 342 53.93 -14.25 -103.54
N VAL A 343 54.39 -15.52 -103.53
CA VAL A 343 55.65 -15.93 -104.14
C VAL A 343 55.39 -17.25 -104.97
N LYS A 344 56.27 -17.44 -106.01
CA LYS A 344 56.30 -18.65 -106.84
C LYS A 344 57.67 -19.30 -106.65
N GLU A 345 57.76 -20.60 -106.95
CA GLU A 345 59.03 -21.30 -107.01
C GLU A 345 59.97 -20.61 -108.04
N GLY A 346 61.17 -20.37 -107.58
CA GLY A 346 62.20 -19.64 -108.34
C GLY A 346 62.31 -18.15 -108.07
N ASP A 347 61.30 -17.57 -107.41
CA ASP A 347 61.32 -16.13 -107.03
C ASP A 347 62.45 -15.79 -106.05
N ALA A 348 63.12 -14.67 -106.23
CA ALA A 348 64.07 -14.16 -105.26
C ALA A 348 63.39 -13.35 -104.23
N VAL A 349 63.53 -13.71 -102.90
CA VAL A 349 62.97 -13.01 -101.76
C VAL A 349 64.10 -12.37 -100.99
N THR A 350 63.83 -11.20 -100.41
CA THR A 350 64.82 -10.48 -99.54
C THR A 350 64.45 -10.63 -98.09
N ILE A 351 65.26 -11.30 -97.32
CA ILE A 351 65.11 -11.49 -95.86
C ILE A 351 65.91 -10.45 -95.11
N HIS A 352 65.23 -9.59 -94.38
CA HIS A 352 65.80 -8.58 -93.50
C HIS A 352 66.08 -9.16 -92.14
N VAL A 353 67.29 -9.16 -91.70
CA VAL A 353 67.76 -9.53 -90.38
C VAL A 353 68.30 -8.29 -89.65
N THR A 354 68.74 -8.40 -88.44
CA THR A 354 69.13 -7.27 -87.60
C THR A 354 70.30 -6.47 -88.20
N ASP A 355 71.25 -7.11 -88.84
CA ASP A 355 72.53 -6.53 -89.27
C ASP A 355 72.73 -6.52 -90.79
N GLY A 356 71.65 -6.90 -91.55
CA GLY A 356 71.73 -6.90 -92.99
C GLY A 356 70.56 -7.56 -93.69
N THR A 357 70.76 -7.85 -95.00
CA THR A 357 69.76 -8.47 -95.79
C THR A 357 70.36 -9.71 -96.48
N VAL A 358 69.56 -10.79 -96.52
CA VAL A 358 69.96 -12.02 -97.20
C VAL A 358 69.01 -12.19 -98.41
N VAL A 359 69.57 -12.30 -99.61
CA VAL A 359 68.74 -12.63 -100.74
C VAL A 359 68.73 -14.15 -100.87
N ALA A 360 67.53 -14.73 -100.85
CA ALA A 360 67.30 -16.17 -100.94
C ALA A 360 66.39 -16.46 -102.16
N ARG A 361 66.48 -17.65 -102.65
CA ARG A 361 65.62 -18.07 -103.81
C ARG A 361 64.63 -19.13 -103.30
N THR A 362 63.35 -19.00 -103.60
CA THR A 362 62.25 -19.92 -103.14
C THR A 362 62.41 -21.26 -103.92
N GLU A 363 62.86 -22.28 -103.19
CA GLU A 363 63.05 -23.61 -103.76
C GLU A 363 61.78 -24.45 -103.82
N GLY A 364 60.78 -24.18 -102.95
CA GLY A 364 59.48 -24.88 -102.87
C GLY A 364 58.50 -24.21 -101.91
N ILE A 365 57.24 -24.33 -102.16
CA ILE A 365 56.16 -23.75 -101.42
C ILE A 365 55.29 -24.87 -100.82
N ARG A 366 55.09 -24.89 -99.51
CA ARG A 366 54.24 -25.85 -98.84
C ARG A 366 53.19 -25.10 -97.98
N SER A 367 51.95 -25.47 -98.19
CA SER A 367 50.88 -24.96 -97.29
C SER A 367 50.94 -25.69 -95.93
N LEU A 368 50.89 -24.96 -94.88
CA LEU A 368 50.61 -25.55 -93.58
C LEU A 368 49.10 -25.85 -93.47
N GLU A 369 48.75 -27.14 -93.42
CA GLU A 369 47.40 -27.50 -93.01
C GLU A 369 47.25 -27.04 -91.50
N ARG A 370 46.39 -26.05 -91.23
CA ARG A 370 45.99 -25.70 -89.87
C ARG A 370 45.12 -26.85 -89.32
N ASN A 371 45.72 -27.74 -88.60
CA ASN A 371 44.94 -28.55 -87.66
C ASN A 371 44.27 -27.66 -86.66
N GLY A 372 42.93 -27.74 -86.51
CA GLY A 372 41.95 -26.91 -85.83
C GLY A 372 42.18 -26.62 -84.40
#